data_bcc3d68a6ca23c3a2a4526ad66f396eb
#
_entry.id   bcc3d68a6ca23c3a2a4526ad66f396eb
#
_cell.length_a   1.000
_cell.length_b   1.000
_cell.length_c   1.000
_cell.angle_alpha   90.00
_cell.angle_beta   90.00
_cell.angle_gamma   90.00
#
_symmetry.space_group_name_H-M   'P 1'
#
loop_
_entity.id
_entity.type
_entity.pdbx_description
1 polymer ?
#
loop_
_entity_poly.entity_id
_entity_poly.type
_entity_poly.pdbx_seq_one_letter_code
_entity_poly.pdbx_strand_id
1 'polypeptide(L)'
;MTRDLLARRERQALCDLALVLGEDAPTLSGDWTAKDLVTHLLLREHSLVGAPGLLIRPLSRLTDLEMARIGKKDFTVLVERLRGHGFTPYAIPAVDRAVNTLEYFVHHEDLRRAQPGWTSRDLDRADESALWSAIRVFGRGLVRPAGVPVRIRRTDTGAEATLRRGADPAVLTGMPQEIVMFLYGRNQHRGLGFTGPDKHIEALRTAGLGLSPSRHELLLRPHPAVVSCHDFG
;
A
#
# COMPACT_ATOMS: atom_id res chain seq x y z
N MET A 1 -4.30 14.36 -27.70
CA MET A 1 -3.72 13.12 -27.13
C MET A 1 -4.28 12.94 -25.74
N THR A 2 -5.07 11.89 -25.53
CA THR A 2 -5.56 11.53 -24.19
C THR A 2 -4.36 11.05 -23.36
N ARG A 3 -4.06 11.77 -22.29
CA ARG A 3 -3.00 11.39 -21.34
C ARG A 3 -3.34 10.02 -20.73
N ASP A 4 -2.39 9.10 -20.74
CA ASP A 4 -2.56 7.80 -20.06
C ASP A 4 -2.87 8.01 -18.58
N LEU A 5 -3.79 7.19 -18.06
CA LEU A 5 -4.17 7.23 -16.64
C LEU A 5 -2.94 6.96 -15.76
N LEU A 6 -2.85 7.65 -14.60
CA LEU A 6 -1.77 7.46 -13.64
C LEU A 6 -1.54 5.97 -13.31
N ALA A 7 -2.62 5.23 -13.02
CA ALA A 7 -2.54 3.80 -12.72
C ALA A 7 -1.79 2.99 -13.79
N ARG A 8 -2.00 3.29 -15.09
CA ARG A 8 -1.33 2.60 -16.19
C ARG A 8 0.15 2.94 -16.24
N ARG A 9 0.50 4.22 -16.07
CA ARG A 9 1.91 4.65 -16.05
C ARG A 9 2.66 4.07 -14.86
N GLU A 10 2.03 4.07 -13.68
CA GLU A 10 2.62 3.47 -12.47
C GLU A 10 2.83 1.97 -12.65
N ARG A 11 1.88 1.24 -13.25
CA ARG A 11 2.04 -0.18 -13.57
C ARG A 11 3.25 -0.42 -14.47
N GLN A 12 3.39 0.33 -15.57
CA GLN A 12 4.51 0.17 -16.50
C GLN A 12 5.84 0.46 -15.80
N ALA A 13 5.91 1.58 -15.08
CA ALA A 13 7.12 1.98 -14.35
C ALA A 13 7.50 1.00 -13.24
N LEU A 14 6.51 0.41 -12.53
CA LEU A 14 6.74 -0.66 -11.56
C LEU A 14 7.34 -1.89 -12.25
N CYS A 15 6.77 -2.32 -13.39
CA CYS A 15 7.29 -3.47 -14.14
C CYS A 15 8.72 -3.23 -14.65
N ASP A 16 9.01 -2.03 -15.19
CA ASP A 16 10.35 -1.67 -15.63
C ASP A 16 11.35 -1.69 -14.47
N LEU A 17 10.99 -1.08 -13.34
CA LEU A 17 11.82 -1.05 -12.15
C LEU A 17 12.06 -2.45 -11.58
N ALA A 18 11.02 -3.28 -11.53
CA ALA A 18 11.12 -4.66 -11.02
C ALA A 18 12.13 -5.49 -11.84
N LEU A 19 12.10 -5.37 -13.18
CA LEU A 19 13.08 -6.05 -14.05
C LEU A 19 14.51 -5.54 -13.84
N VAL A 20 14.69 -4.23 -13.59
CA VAL A 20 16.01 -3.64 -13.34
C VAL A 20 16.59 -4.09 -12.00
N LEU A 21 15.76 -4.13 -10.95
CA LEU A 21 16.20 -4.47 -9.58
C LEU A 21 16.34 -5.98 -9.35
N GLY A 22 15.60 -6.80 -10.08
CA GLY A 22 15.58 -8.27 -9.92
C GLY A 22 14.56 -8.76 -8.88
N GLU A 23 14.36 -10.09 -8.90
CA GLU A 23 13.27 -10.73 -8.14
C GLU A 23 13.40 -10.63 -6.62
N ASP A 24 14.62 -10.56 -6.10
CA ASP A 24 14.93 -10.54 -4.66
C ASP A 24 15.00 -9.11 -4.08
N ALA A 25 14.76 -8.08 -4.90
CA ALA A 25 14.85 -6.69 -4.43
C ALA A 25 13.86 -6.44 -3.27
N PRO A 26 14.29 -5.73 -2.20
CA PRO A 26 13.44 -5.44 -1.06
C PRO A 26 12.30 -4.47 -1.43
N THR A 27 11.21 -4.53 -0.67
CA THR A 27 10.08 -3.60 -0.76
C THR A 27 9.75 -3.01 0.61
N LEU A 28 8.86 -2.00 0.66
CA LEU A 28 8.34 -1.48 1.93
C LEU A 28 7.20 -2.32 2.51
N SER A 29 6.81 -3.40 1.86
CA SER A 29 5.72 -4.29 2.30
C SER A 29 6.23 -5.41 3.20
N GLY A 30 6.85 -5.08 4.33
CA GLY A 30 7.44 -6.06 5.25
C GLY A 30 8.59 -6.82 4.62
N ASP A 31 8.56 -8.16 4.67
CA ASP A 31 9.61 -9.02 4.12
C ASP A 31 9.40 -9.36 2.63
N TRP A 32 8.46 -8.69 1.97
CA TRP A 32 8.18 -8.98 0.56
C TRP A 32 9.32 -8.55 -0.36
N THR A 33 9.69 -9.46 -1.23
CA THR A 33 10.56 -9.19 -2.38
C THR A 33 9.77 -8.56 -3.54
N ALA A 34 10.48 -8.09 -4.57
CA ALA A 34 9.87 -7.63 -5.81
C ALA A 34 9.00 -8.73 -6.45
N LYS A 35 9.41 -10.01 -6.35
CA LYS A 35 8.64 -11.15 -6.84
C LYS A 35 7.33 -11.34 -6.08
N ASP A 36 7.35 -11.22 -4.76
CA ASP A 36 6.15 -11.32 -3.94
C ASP A 36 5.16 -10.19 -4.27
N LEU A 37 5.67 -8.97 -4.42
CA LEU A 37 4.87 -7.79 -4.78
C LEU A 37 4.22 -7.94 -6.17
N VAL A 38 4.96 -8.39 -7.18
CA VAL A 38 4.43 -8.65 -8.52
C VAL A 38 3.39 -9.78 -8.48
N THR A 39 3.67 -10.83 -7.72
CA THR A 39 2.74 -11.97 -7.52
C THR A 39 1.44 -11.51 -6.86
N HIS A 40 1.53 -10.67 -5.83
CA HIS A 40 0.37 -10.07 -5.17
C HIS A 40 -0.51 -9.25 -6.14
N LEU A 41 0.11 -8.40 -6.94
CA LEU A 41 -0.61 -7.59 -7.93
C LEU A 41 -1.31 -8.46 -8.99
N LEU A 42 -0.65 -9.52 -9.45
CA LEU A 42 -1.26 -10.49 -10.36
C LEU A 42 -2.43 -11.24 -9.72
N LEU A 43 -2.28 -11.66 -8.46
CA LEU A 43 -3.36 -12.31 -7.73
C LEU A 43 -4.58 -11.40 -7.64
N ARG A 44 -4.37 -10.13 -7.29
CA ARG A 44 -5.43 -9.14 -7.19
C ARG A 44 -6.18 -8.92 -8.51
N GLU A 45 -5.48 -8.94 -9.63
CA GLU A 45 -6.07 -8.68 -10.95
C GLU A 45 -6.71 -9.90 -11.60
N HIS A 46 -6.12 -11.08 -11.42
CA HIS A 46 -6.45 -12.25 -12.24
C HIS A 46 -7.04 -13.44 -11.48
N SER A 47 -7.02 -13.42 -10.14
CA SER A 47 -7.52 -14.56 -9.37
C SER A 47 -8.91 -14.27 -8.79
N LEU A 48 -9.89 -15.02 -9.26
CA LEU A 48 -11.23 -15.04 -8.67
C LEU A 48 -11.26 -15.81 -7.35
N VAL A 49 -10.27 -16.68 -7.11
CA VAL A 49 -10.21 -17.57 -5.94
C VAL A 49 -9.42 -16.93 -4.80
N GLY A 50 -8.26 -16.35 -5.10
CA GLY A 50 -7.37 -15.77 -4.10
C GLY A 50 -7.67 -14.32 -3.75
N ALA A 51 -8.18 -13.52 -4.70
CA ALA A 51 -8.48 -12.12 -4.47
C ALA A 51 -9.46 -11.83 -3.31
N PRO A 52 -10.54 -12.61 -3.08
CA PRO A 52 -11.39 -12.43 -1.90
C PRO A 52 -10.67 -12.56 -0.58
N GLY A 53 -9.62 -13.38 -0.48
CA GLY A 53 -8.82 -13.56 0.74
C GLY A 53 -8.02 -12.32 1.14
N LEU A 54 -7.78 -11.39 0.22
CA LEU A 54 -7.15 -10.09 0.52
C LEU A 54 -8.06 -9.20 1.38
N LEU A 55 -9.38 -9.38 1.28
CA LEU A 55 -10.38 -8.59 2.00
C LEU A 55 -11.06 -9.38 3.12
N ILE A 56 -11.15 -10.71 3.00
CA ILE A 56 -11.92 -11.58 3.90
C ILE A 56 -10.96 -12.52 4.63
N ARG A 57 -10.69 -12.24 5.89
CA ARG A 57 -9.74 -12.99 6.75
C ARG A 57 -9.86 -14.53 6.70
N PRO A 58 -11.06 -15.15 6.74
CA PRO A 58 -11.18 -16.61 6.66
C PRO A 58 -10.64 -17.21 5.36
N LEU A 59 -10.50 -16.41 4.30
CA LEU A 59 -10.00 -16.86 3.00
C LEU A 59 -8.51 -16.60 2.78
N SER A 60 -7.79 -16.08 3.77
CA SER A 60 -6.35 -15.77 3.65
C SER A 60 -5.50 -16.98 3.23
N ARG A 61 -5.82 -18.19 3.74
CA ARG A 61 -5.13 -19.42 3.34
C ARG A 61 -5.23 -19.71 1.83
N LEU A 62 -6.36 -19.39 1.21
CA LEU A 62 -6.52 -19.53 -0.24
C LEU A 62 -5.65 -18.51 -0.98
N THR A 63 -5.53 -17.31 -0.44
CA THR A 63 -4.61 -16.28 -0.94
C THR A 63 -3.17 -16.77 -0.89
N ASP A 64 -2.72 -17.33 0.25
CA ASP A 64 -1.36 -17.84 0.44
C ASP A 64 -1.03 -18.98 -0.53
N LEU A 65 -1.96 -19.92 -0.70
CA LEU A 65 -1.80 -21.04 -1.65
C LEU A 65 -1.70 -20.55 -3.10
N GLU A 66 -2.52 -19.57 -3.47
CA GLU A 66 -2.51 -19.01 -4.82
C GLU A 66 -1.27 -18.14 -5.06
N MET A 67 -0.82 -17.37 -4.06
CA MET A 67 0.46 -16.67 -4.08
C MET A 67 1.62 -17.64 -4.32
N ALA A 68 1.67 -18.73 -3.55
CA ALA A 68 2.70 -19.78 -3.71
C ALA A 68 2.65 -20.45 -5.10
N ARG A 69 1.45 -20.67 -5.65
CA ARG A 69 1.26 -21.23 -6.99
C ARG A 69 1.74 -20.31 -8.10
N ILE A 70 1.38 -19.04 -8.03
CA ILE A 70 1.77 -18.03 -9.01
C ILE A 70 3.28 -17.77 -8.94
N GLY A 71 3.83 -17.63 -7.73
CA GLY A 71 5.24 -17.33 -7.46
C GLY A 71 6.24 -18.41 -7.93
N LYS A 72 5.76 -19.63 -8.26
CA LYS A 72 6.62 -20.67 -8.87
C LYS A 72 7.05 -20.37 -10.29
N LYS A 73 6.42 -19.41 -10.95
CA LYS A 73 6.75 -19.04 -12.32
C LYS A 73 8.02 -18.18 -12.36
N ASP A 74 8.66 -18.16 -13.52
CA ASP A 74 9.77 -17.26 -13.81
C ASP A 74 9.36 -15.80 -13.58
N PHE A 75 10.26 -15.02 -12.97
CA PHE A 75 9.99 -13.64 -12.60
C PHE A 75 9.67 -12.74 -13.78
N THR A 76 10.43 -12.87 -14.87
CA THR A 76 10.22 -12.10 -16.09
C THR A 76 8.84 -12.38 -16.67
N VAL A 77 8.43 -13.66 -16.68
CA VAL A 77 7.09 -14.06 -17.13
C VAL A 77 5.98 -13.44 -16.25
N LEU A 78 6.19 -13.37 -14.93
CA LEU A 78 5.24 -12.72 -14.02
C LEU A 78 5.14 -11.22 -14.29
N VAL A 79 6.27 -10.54 -14.46
CA VAL A 79 6.32 -9.09 -14.74
C VAL A 79 5.66 -8.77 -16.08
N GLU A 80 5.95 -9.53 -17.15
CA GLU A 80 5.34 -9.30 -18.46
C GLU A 80 3.83 -9.57 -18.44
N ARG A 81 3.39 -10.55 -17.66
CA ARG A 81 1.96 -10.79 -17.45
C ARG A 81 1.28 -9.63 -16.72
N LEU A 82 1.95 -9.05 -15.70
CA LEU A 82 1.45 -7.87 -14.99
C LEU A 82 1.42 -6.64 -15.89
N ARG A 83 2.42 -6.49 -16.77
CA ARG A 83 2.51 -5.41 -17.77
C ARG A 83 1.35 -5.43 -18.75
N GLY A 84 0.90 -6.61 -19.12
CA GLY A 84 -0.26 -6.81 -19.99
C GLY A 84 -1.54 -6.23 -19.39
N HIS A 85 -2.54 -5.97 -20.22
CA HIS A 85 -3.81 -5.43 -19.75
C HIS A 85 -4.59 -6.52 -19.00
N GLY A 86 -4.59 -6.43 -17.66
CA GLY A 86 -5.49 -7.20 -16.81
C GLY A 86 -6.92 -6.66 -16.91
N PHE A 87 -7.87 -7.56 -17.07
CA PHE A 87 -9.28 -7.24 -16.89
C PHE A 87 -9.60 -7.29 -15.39
N THR A 88 -9.83 -6.14 -14.77
CA THR A 88 -10.28 -6.08 -13.38
C THR A 88 -11.81 -6.13 -13.35
N PRO A 89 -12.41 -7.09 -12.65
CA PRO A 89 -13.86 -7.31 -12.65
C PRO A 89 -14.64 -6.36 -11.73
N TYR A 90 -14.12 -5.16 -11.45
CA TYR A 90 -14.85 -4.20 -10.62
C TYR A 90 -16.01 -3.58 -11.41
N ALA A 91 -17.22 -3.76 -10.92
CA ALA A 91 -18.45 -3.37 -11.59
C ALA A 91 -18.65 -1.86 -11.77
N ILE A 92 -17.83 -1.01 -11.08
CA ILE A 92 -17.96 0.45 -11.11
C ILE A 92 -16.64 1.06 -11.61
N PRO A 93 -16.59 1.60 -12.85
CA PRO A 93 -15.35 2.09 -13.46
C PRO A 93 -14.63 3.19 -12.66
N ALA A 94 -15.36 4.04 -11.94
CA ALA A 94 -14.76 5.11 -11.14
C ALA A 94 -14.06 4.56 -9.88
N VAL A 95 -14.65 3.54 -9.24
CA VAL A 95 -14.08 2.85 -8.07
C VAL A 95 -12.85 2.06 -8.50
N ASP A 96 -12.96 1.29 -9.59
CA ASP A 96 -11.85 0.54 -10.17
C ASP A 96 -10.65 1.45 -10.48
N ARG A 97 -10.92 2.59 -11.14
CA ARG A 97 -9.87 3.58 -11.46
C ARG A 97 -9.19 4.11 -10.21
N ALA A 98 -9.94 4.48 -9.16
CA ALA A 98 -9.37 5.06 -7.96
C ALA A 98 -8.60 4.02 -7.12
N VAL A 99 -9.11 2.79 -7.02
CA VAL A 99 -8.39 1.68 -6.37
C VAL A 99 -7.09 1.38 -7.09
N ASN A 100 -7.13 1.20 -8.41
CA ASN A 100 -5.93 0.90 -9.19
C ASN A 100 -4.91 2.04 -9.16
N THR A 101 -5.36 3.30 -9.09
CA THR A 101 -4.46 4.46 -8.94
C THR A 101 -3.66 4.36 -7.64
N LEU A 102 -4.32 4.07 -6.51
CA LEU A 102 -3.62 3.95 -5.22
C LEU A 102 -2.73 2.70 -5.17
N GLU A 103 -3.24 1.56 -5.60
CA GLU A 103 -2.49 0.29 -5.55
C GLU A 103 -1.19 0.35 -6.37
N TYR A 104 -1.27 0.76 -7.64
CA TYR A 104 -0.07 0.82 -8.48
C TYR A 104 0.88 1.91 -8.04
N PHE A 105 0.37 3.05 -7.57
CA PHE A 105 1.21 4.11 -7.01
C PHE A 105 1.96 3.63 -5.76
N VAL A 106 1.23 3.10 -4.77
CA VAL A 106 1.82 2.67 -3.50
C VAL A 106 2.84 1.56 -3.73
N HIS A 107 2.52 0.55 -4.52
CA HIS A 107 3.42 -0.57 -4.75
C HIS A 107 4.63 -0.21 -5.63
N HIS A 108 4.50 0.72 -6.56
CA HIS A 108 5.66 1.28 -7.25
C HIS A 108 6.57 2.03 -6.27
N GLU A 109 5.99 2.86 -5.38
CA GLU A 109 6.75 3.53 -4.33
C GLU A 109 7.31 2.55 -3.29
N ASP A 110 6.62 1.45 -2.97
CA ASP A 110 7.14 0.40 -2.09
C ASP A 110 8.45 -0.18 -2.64
N LEU A 111 8.50 -0.48 -3.92
CA LEU A 111 9.72 -0.98 -4.56
C LEU A 111 10.80 0.10 -4.69
N ARG A 112 10.41 1.33 -5.04
CA ARG A 112 11.31 2.45 -5.27
C ARG A 112 11.93 2.99 -3.98
N ARG A 113 11.11 3.15 -2.93
CA ARG A 113 11.54 3.76 -1.65
C ARG A 113 12.23 2.75 -0.71
N ALA A 114 12.20 1.47 -1.02
CA ALA A 114 13.02 0.48 -0.31
C ALA A 114 14.49 0.53 -0.75
N GLN A 115 14.81 1.19 -1.87
CA GLN A 115 16.18 1.27 -2.37
C GLN A 115 16.98 2.38 -1.68
N PRO A 116 18.31 2.20 -1.47
CA PRO A 116 19.16 3.24 -0.89
C PRO A 116 19.11 4.54 -1.70
N GLY A 117 19.10 5.66 -1.00
CA GLY A 117 19.16 6.99 -1.64
C GLY A 117 17.85 7.45 -2.30
N TRP A 118 16.73 6.81 -2.01
CA TRP A 118 15.43 7.22 -2.55
C TRP A 118 15.09 8.70 -2.25
N THR A 119 14.38 9.32 -3.16
CA THR A 119 13.85 10.68 -3.01
C THR A 119 12.38 10.70 -3.39
N SER A 120 11.61 11.67 -2.87
CA SER A 120 10.25 11.91 -3.36
C SER A 120 10.29 12.28 -4.84
N ARG A 121 9.33 11.80 -5.61
CA ARG A 121 9.21 12.17 -7.02
C ARG A 121 8.57 13.56 -7.16
N ASP A 122 8.92 14.24 -8.22
CA ASP A 122 8.21 15.45 -8.65
C ASP A 122 7.07 15.02 -9.58
N LEU A 123 5.90 14.77 -8.99
CA LEU A 123 4.69 14.43 -9.74
C LEU A 123 4.04 15.71 -10.24
N ASP A 124 3.50 15.67 -11.46
CA ASP A 124 2.77 16.82 -11.94
C ASP A 124 1.41 17.01 -11.21
N ARG A 125 0.83 18.20 -11.38
CA ARG A 125 -0.40 18.59 -10.70
C ARG A 125 -1.59 17.68 -11.01
N ALA A 126 -1.64 17.06 -12.18
CA ALA A 126 -2.73 16.17 -12.56
C ALA A 126 -2.62 14.83 -11.83
N ASP A 127 -1.40 14.30 -11.66
CA ASP A 127 -1.13 13.08 -10.93
C ASP A 127 -1.37 13.25 -9.43
N GLU A 128 -0.88 14.34 -8.84
CA GLU A 128 -1.20 14.70 -7.44
C GLU A 128 -2.72 14.83 -7.23
N SER A 129 -3.44 15.39 -8.21
CA SER A 129 -4.89 15.52 -8.13
C SER A 129 -5.62 14.19 -8.31
N ALA A 130 -5.06 13.25 -9.07
CA ALA A 130 -5.58 11.89 -9.18
C ALA A 130 -5.43 11.13 -7.85
N LEU A 131 -4.26 11.21 -7.20
CA LEU A 131 -4.02 10.64 -5.88
C LEU A 131 -4.92 11.26 -4.83
N TRP A 132 -5.07 12.60 -4.82
CA TRP A 132 -5.98 13.31 -3.93
C TRP A 132 -7.42 12.85 -4.08
N SER A 133 -7.90 12.70 -5.31
CA SER A 133 -9.26 12.27 -5.59
C SER A 133 -9.49 10.82 -5.10
N ALA A 134 -8.53 9.94 -5.29
CA ALA A 134 -8.60 8.55 -4.85
C ALA A 134 -8.58 8.44 -3.31
N ILE A 135 -7.67 9.18 -2.64
CA ILE A 135 -7.57 9.11 -1.17
C ILE A 135 -8.78 9.70 -0.44
N ARG A 136 -9.48 10.68 -1.04
CA ARG A 136 -10.75 11.19 -0.50
C ARG A 136 -11.85 10.13 -0.46
N VAL A 137 -11.82 9.18 -1.39
CA VAL A 137 -12.78 8.07 -1.45
C VAL A 137 -12.41 6.97 -0.46
N PHE A 138 -11.16 6.50 -0.49
CA PHE A 138 -10.72 5.32 0.25
C PHE A 138 -10.08 5.63 1.61
N GLY A 139 -9.61 6.85 1.83
CA GLY A 139 -8.91 7.24 3.06
C GLY A 139 -9.71 7.05 4.35
N ARG A 140 -11.04 7.06 4.28
CA ARG A 140 -11.90 6.77 5.44
C ARG A 140 -11.67 5.36 5.99
N GLY A 141 -11.47 4.40 5.12
CA GLY A 141 -11.12 3.02 5.51
C GLY A 141 -9.74 2.95 6.14
N LEU A 142 -8.77 3.64 5.54
CA LEU A 142 -7.38 3.61 5.95
C LEU A 142 -7.15 4.23 7.34
N VAL A 143 -7.87 5.31 7.69
CA VAL A 143 -7.74 5.96 9.01
C VAL A 143 -8.60 5.32 10.11
N ARG A 144 -9.40 4.31 9.79
CA ARG A 144 -10.28 3.65 10.77
C ARG A 144 -9.55 3.14 12.01
N PRO A 145 -8.34 2.52 11.88
CA PRO A 145 -7.60 2.03 13.04
C PRO A 145 -7.18 3.14 14.02
N ALA A 146 -7.00 4.38 13.59
CA ALA A 146 -6.61 5.48 14.45
C ALA A 146 -7.68 5.86 15.49
N GLY A 147 -8.94 5.56 15.23
CA GLY A 147 -10.02 5.78 16.19
C GLY A 147 -10.40 7.25 16.45
N VAL A 148 -9.66 8.22 15.93
CA VAL A 148 -9.79 9.66 16.15
C VAL A 148 -10.28 10.42 14.92
N PRO A 149 -10.84 11.64 15.06
CA PRO A 149 -11.16 12.50 13.91
C PRO A 149 -9.92 12.85 13.12
N VAL A 150 -10.00 12.75 11.79
CA VAL A 150 -8.88 13.00 10.87
C VAL A 150 -9.31 13.87 9.71
N ARG A 151 -8.52 14.89 9.42
CA ARG A 151 -8.59 15.73 8.22
C ARG A 151 -7.24 15.68 7.50
N ILE A 152 -7.27 15.72 6.20
CA ILE A 152 -6.08 15.86 5.35
C ILE A 152 -6.10 17.19 4.64
N ARG A 153 -4.92 17.79 4.42
CA ARG A 153 -4.73 19.04 3.71
C ARG A 153 -3.55 18.91 2.75
N ARG A 154 -3.78 19.23 1.48
CA ARG A 154 -2.69 19.23 0.50
C ARG A 154 -1.98 20.57 0.48
N THR A 155 -0.65 20.56 0.38
CA THR A 155 0.18 21.77 0.48
C THR A 155 0.20 22.60 -0.81
N ASP A 156 0.05 21.97 -1.96
CA ASP A 156 0.14 22.60 -3.27
C ASP A 156 -1.08 23.50 -3.62
N THR A 157 -2.26 23.18 -3.09
CA THR A 157 -3.50 23.91 -3.36
C THR A 157 -4.21 24.41 -2.11
N GLY A 158 -3.82 23.95 -0.93
CA GLY A 158 -4.52 24.21 0.33
C GLY A 158 -5.84 23.46 0.49
N ALA A 159 -6.24 22.62 -0.47
CA ALA A 159 -7.51 21.89 -0.39
C ALA A 159 -7.52 20.90 0.78
N GLU A 160 -8.68 20.80 1.44
CA GLU A 160 -8.88 19.91 2.60
C GLU A 160 -9.93 18.84 2.32
N ALA A 161 -9.81 17.72 3.03
CA ALA A 161 -10.83 16.67 3.07
C ALA A 161 -10.92 16.04 4.44
N THR A 162 -12.15 15.77 4.89
CA THR A 162 -12.40 15.05 6.14
C THR A 162 -12.49 13.55 5.89
N LEU A 163 -11.56 12.79 6.45
CA LEU A 163 -11.55 11.33 6.36
C LEU A 163 -12.37 10.71 7.49
N ARG A 164 -12.31 11.28 8.71
CA ARG A 164 -13.14 10.86 9.84
C ARG A 164 -13.67 12.09 10.57
N ARG A 165 -14.99 12.15 10.72
CA ARG A 165 -15.68 13.28 11.38
C ARG A 165 -15.47 13.22 12.90
N GLY A 166 -15.52 14.37 13.55
CA GLY A 166 -15.47 14.58 15.00
C GLY A 166 -14.91 15.95 15.34
N ALA A 167 -14.96 16.32 16.62
CA ALA A 167 -14.37 17.55 17.13
C ALA A 167 -12.84 17.47 17.13
N ASP A 168 -12.18 18.61 16.95
CA ASP A 168 -10.74 18.78 17.09
C ASP A 168 -9.91 17.72 16.31
N PRO A 169 -10.04 17.62 14.97
CA PRO A 169 -9.38 16.57 14.22
C PRO A 169 -7.85 16.70 14.24
N ALA A 170 -7.16 15.56 14.21
CA ALA A 170 -5.78 15.54 13.74
C ALA A 170 -5.79 15.94 12.25
N VAL A 171 -5.00 16.95 11.88
CA VAL A 171 -4.85 17.41 10.51
C VAL A 171 -3.49 16.99 9.99
N LEU A 172 -3.49 16.12 9.00
CA LEU A 172 -2.31 15.68 8.27
C LEU A 172 -2.14 16.56 7.03
N THR A 173 -1.02 17.30 6.96
CA THR A 173 -0.71 18.22 5.85
C THR A 173 0.49 17.74 5.06
N GLY A 174 0.43 17.78 3.73
CA GLY A 174 1.52 17.38 2.85
C GLY A 174 1.12 17.34 1.38
N MET A 175 2.05 16.92 0.53
CA MET A 175 1.74 16.57 -0.86
C MET A 175 0.87 15.32 -0.90
N PRO A 176 -0.10 15.20 -1.81
CA PRO A 176 -0.97 14.03 -1.91
C PRO A 176 -0.23 12.70 -1.96
N GLN A 177 0.86 12.61 -2.72
CA GLN A 177 1.70 11.40 -2.78
C GLN A 177 2.24 10.97 -1.40
N GLU A 178 2.65 11.91 -0.56
CA GLU A 178 3.22 11.60 0.76
C GLU A 178 2.10 11.27 1.78
N ILE A 179 0.97 11.95 1.67
CA ILE A 179 -0.24 11.62 2.45
C ILE A 179 -0.69 10.18 2.15
N VAL A 180 -0.70 9.77 0.88
CA VAL A 180 -1.04 8.40 0.47
C VAL A 180 -0.09 7.40 1.12
N MET A 181 1.23 7.59 1.02
CA MET A 181 2.21 6.69 1.62
C MET A 181 2.01 6.54 3.13
N PHE A 182 1.82 7.65 3.85
CA PHE A 182 1.54 7.61 5.28
C PHE A 182 0.25 6.84 5.60
N LEU A 183 -0.84 7.11 4.89
CA LEU A 183 -2.13 6.46 5.14
C LEU A 183 -2.11 4.97 4.79
N TYR A 184 -1.21 4.54 3.92
CA TYR A 184 -0.92 3.13 3.65
C TYR A 184 0.08 2.52 4.64
N GLY A 185 0.45 3.25 5.72
CA GLY A 185 1.30 2.74 6.81
C GLY A 185 2.79 2.70 6.47
N ARG A 186 3.23 3.46 5.47
CA ARG A 186 4.66 3.54 5.09
C ARG A 186 5.35 4.64 5.87
N ASN A 187 6.52 4.32 6.43
CA ASN A 187 7.34 5.28 7.18
C ASN A 187 8.25 6.11 6.25
N GLN A 188 8.47 5.65 5.03
CA GLN A 188 9.27 6.33 4.00
C GLN A 188 8.43 7.42 3.31
N HIS A 189 8.17 8.50 4.01
CA HIS A 189 7.49 9.70 3.52
C HIS A 189 8.28 10.95 3.90
N ARG A 190 8.04 12.09 3.23
CA ARG A 190 8.71 13.37 3.47
C ARG A 190 7.72 14.52 3.48
N GLY A 191 8.08 15.60 4.19
CA GLY A 191 7.34 16.86 4.16
C GLY A 191 5.91 16.78 4.71
N LEU A 192 5.63 15.86 5.64
CA LEU A 192 4.34 15.80 6.33
C LEU A 192 4.34 16.66 7.59
N GLY A 193 3.29 17.45 7.76
CA GLY A 193 2.98 18.20 8.97
C GLY A 193 1.76 17.63 9.69
N PHE A 194 1.74 17.77 11.01
CA PHE A 194 0.63 17.34 11.85
C PHE A 194 0.22 18.49 12.77
N THR A 195 -1.07 18.79 12.84
CA THR A 195 -1.65 19.78 13.76
C THR A 195 -2.94 19.25 14.36
N GLY A 196 -3.33 19.79 15.52
CA GLY A 196 -4.48 19.34 16.28
C GLY A 196 -4.09 18.91 17.70
N PRO A 197 -4.98 18.29 18.47
CA PRO A 197 -4.67 17.80 19.81
C PRO A 197 -3.60 16.70 19.79
N ASP A 198 -2.59 16.79 20.68
CA ASP A 198 -1.47 15.85 20.74
C ASP A 198 -1.92 14.38 20.81
N LYS A 199 -2.96 14.10 21.63
CA LYS A 199 -3.53 12.75 21.73
C LYS A 199 -4.07 12.21 20.40
N HIS A 200 -4.63 13.07 19.54
CA HIS A 200 -5.16 12.66 18.25
C HIS A 200 -4.03 12.49 17.22
N ILE A 201 -3.00 13.32 17.29
CA ILE A 201 -1.80 13.21 16.46
C ILE A 201 -1.08 11.90 16.77
N GLU A 202 -0.88 11.61 18.06
CA GLU A 202 -0.21 10.39 18.51
C GLU A 202 -1.01 9.15 18.11
N ALA A 203 -2.32 9.14 18.35
CA ALA A 203 -3.20 8.05 17.93
C ALA A 203 -3.15 7.82 16.40
N LEU A 204 -3.06 8.88 15.58
CA LEU A 204 -2.94 8.77 14.13
C LEU A 204 -1.57 8.21 13.72
N ARG A 205 -0.49 8.62 14.38
CA ARG A 205 0.88 8.20 14.06
C ARG A 205 1.19 6.77 14.46
N THR A 206 0.63 6.32 15.60
CA THR A 206 0.87 4.97 16.14
C THR A 206 -0.14 3.93 15.67
N ALA A 207 -1.22 4.37 15.02
CA ALA A 207 -2.20 3.45 14.46
C ALA A 207 -1.54 2.56 13.39
N GLY A 208 -1.85 1.28 13.42
CA GLY A 208 -1.50 0.37 12.33
C GLY A 208 -2.32 0.72 11.09
N LEU A 209 -1.92 1.80 10.41
CA LEU A 209 -2.58 2.27 9.19
C LEU A 209 -2.27 1.36 8.00
N GLY A 210 -3.11 1.44 6.99
CA GLY A 210 -2.96 0.70 5.75
C GLY A 210 -3.48 -0.73 5.83
N LEU A 211 -3.44 -1.40 4.69
CA LEU A 211 -3.74 -2.82 4.53
C LEU A 211 -2.44 -3.61 4.64
N SER A 212 -1.69 -3.44 5.75
CA SER A 212 -0.38 -4.07 5.90
C SER A 212 -0.50 -5.59 6.00
N PRO A 213 0.26 -6.37 5.21
CA PRO A 213 0.36 -7.83 5.37
C PRO A 213 0.96 -8.25 6.72
N SER A 214 1.65 -7.34 7.41
CA SER A 214 2.43 -7.58 8.63
C SER A 214 1.63 -8.06 9.85
N ARG A 215 0.30 -8.18 9.77
CA ARG A 215 -0.47 -8.93 10.79
C ARG A 215 -0.36 -10.44 10.65
N HIS A 216 0.19 -10.97 9.55
CA HIS A 216 0.42 -12.41 9.39
C HIS A 216 1.66 -12.86 10.17
N GLU A 217 2.65 -11.99 10.36
CA GLU A 217 3.89 -12.28 11.08
C GLU A 217 3.71 -12.54 12.59
N LEU A 218 2.71 -11.93 13.21
CA LEU A 218 2.47 -12.13 14.65
C LEU A 218 1.98 -13.55 15.00
N LEU A 219 1.52 -14.31 14.02
CA LEU A 219 1.01 -15.69 14.24
C LEU A 219 2.02 -16.78 13.88
N LEU A 220 3.15 -16.43 13.24
CA LEU A 220 4.19 -17.37 12.83
C LEU A 220 5.49 -17.27 13.65
N ARG A 221 5.53 -16.45 14.71
CA ARG A 221 6.67 -16.53 15.65
C ARG A 221 6.58 -17.87 16.36
N PRO A 222 7.57 -18.77 16.19
CA PRO A 222 7.66 -19.94 17.05
C PRO A 222 7.78 -19.42 18.48
N HIS A 223 6.93 -19.93 19.38
CA HIS A 223 7.08 -19.71 20.82
C HIS A 223 8.54 -19.98 21.19
N PRO A 224 9.22 -19.06 21.92
CA PRO A 224 10.53 -19.40 22.47
C PRO A 224 10.34 -20.67 23.30
N ALA A 225 11.07 -21.71 22.94
CA ALA A 225 11.11 -22.95 23.70
C ALA A 225 11.43 -22.58 25.15
N VAL A 226 10.54 -22.95 26.05
CA VAL A 226 10.79 -22.91 27.49
C VAL A 226 11.97 -23.85 27.73
N VAL A 227 13.16 -23.28 27.95
CA VAL A 227 14.31 -24.02 28.43
C VAL A 227 13.99 -24.45 29.84
N SER A 228 13.60 -25.72 29.98
CA SER A 228 13.43 -26.37 31.27
C SER A 228 14.82 -26.48 31.89
N CYS A 229 15.10 -25.65 32.89
CA CYS A 229 16.18 -25.90 33.82
C CYS A 229 15.78 -27.06 34.72
N HIS A 230 16.16 -28.29 34.36
CA HIS A 230 16.33 -29.40 35.27
C HIS A 230 17.73 -29.93 34.99
N ASP A 231 18.58 -29.73 35.99
CA ASP A 231 19.60 -30.59 36.49
C ASP A 231 20.71 -29.80 37.16
N PHE A 232 20.61 -29.70 38.47
CA PHE A 232 21.74 -29.78 39.41
C PHE A 232 21.23 -30.51 40.65
N GLY A 233 21.51 -31.80 40.67
CA GLY A 233 21.60 -32.60 41.86
C GLY A 233 23.04 -33.02 42.05
#